data_1a8035479175c7f24d02f4ee0d8c693c
#
_entry.id   1a8035479175c7f24d02f4ee0d8c693c
#
_cell.length_a   1.000
_cell.length_b   1.000
_cell.length_c   1.000
_cell.angle_alpha   90.00
_cell.angle_beta   90.00
_cell.angle_gamma   90.00
#
_symmetry.space_group_name_H-M   'P 1'
#
loop_
_entity.id
_entity.type
_entity.pdbx_description
1 polymer ?
#
loop_
_entity_poly.entity_id
_entity_poly.type
_entity_poly.pdbx_seq_one_letter_code
_entity_poly.pdbx_strand_id
1 'polypeptide(L)'
;MVKYIFVTGGVVSGLGKGITAASLGRLLKARGLKVAAQKLDPYINVDPGTMSPYQHGEVYVTEDGAETDLDLGHYERFIDEDLNKYSNLTTGKVYWNVLNKERRGEYLGKTVQVIPHITDEIKRFIYKVGKKIDADVVITEVGGTIGDIESQPFIEAARQVSLEVGKENSLFIHVTLVPYLHGSEEHKTKPTQHSVKELQGMGVNPNIIILRCDEPLEESIFDKISLFCNVKKDCVIENITLPNLYEAPLMLEKSHFSEVVCRELGITTKEPDLKEWEEMVERIKGRPYITHIALVGKYVELHDAYLSVMEALRHAGYFYNTHIKIHWLSSELVNDENVKDLFKDMDGIILPGGFGNRGIEGMITTVKYARENKVPLFGICLGMQIMVIEYARHVANMEDANSGEFDPISKHKVIDYMPGQYDEINKGGTLRLGSYPCLIKKDTMMEKCYKKELINERHRHRYEFNNDYRELLKNKGLVLSGISPDDKLVESIELTNYPFYVGVQFHPEFKSRPNKPHPLFLGFINASFIRALARY
;
A
#
# COMPACT_ATOMS: atom_id res chain seq x y z
N MET A 1 6.80 19.33 22.06
CA MET A 1 7.75 18.18 22.02
C MET A 1 7.02 17.04 21.34
N VAL A 2 7.69 16.34 20.41
CA VAL A 2 7.10 15.21 19.67
C VAL A 2 6.77 14.08 20.63
N LYS A 3 5.59 13.47 20.49
CA LYS A 3 5.16 12.29 21.22
C LYS A 3 5.38 11.03 20.39
N TYR A 4 5.85 9.95 21.01
CA TYR A 4 6.18 8.69 20.33
C TYR A 4 5.26 7.57 20.82
N ILE A 5 4.57 6.94 19.88
CA ILE A 5 3.67 5.81 20.15
C ILE A 5 4.27 4.58 19.45
N PHE A 6 4.50 3.52 20.22
CA PHE A 6 4.98 2.24 19.72
C PHE A 6 3.86 1.22 19.73
N VAL A 7 3.54 0.66 18.57
CA VAL A 7 2.54 -0.39 18.42
C VAL A 7 3.26 -1.72 18.26
N THR A 8 3.14 -2.58 19.26
CA THR A 8 3.71 -3.93 19.29
C THR A 8 2.61 -4.97 19.19
N GLY A 9 2.96 -6.21 18.86
CA GLY A 9 1.98 -7.28 18.82
C GLY A 9 2.52 -8.61 19.32
N GLY A 10 1.63 -9.43 19.81
CA GLY A 10 1.98 -10.74 20.32
C GLY A 10 0.97 -11.82 19.96
N VAL A 11 1.22 -13.04 20.40
CA VAL A 11 0.44 -14.25 20.18
C VAL A 11 0.62 -14.83 18.78
N VAL A 12 0.18 -14.11 17.72
CA VAL A 12 0.33 -14.55 16.30
C VAL A 12 0.58 -13.35 15.39
N SER A 13 1.09 -13.59 14.20
CA SER A 13 1.17 -12.60 13.13
C SER A 13 -0.23 -12.30 12.54
N GLY A 14 -0.37 -11.19 11.82
CA GLY A 14 -1.64 -10.86 11.15
C GLY A 14 -2.76 -10.36 12.07
N LEU A 15 -2.47 -9.96 13.30
CA LEU A 15 -3.46 -9.42 14.26
C LEU A 15 -4.02 -8.03 13.90
N GLY A 16 -3.54 -7.41 12.81
CA GLY A 16 -3.99 -6.08 12.42
C GLY A 16 -3.34 -4.94 13.20
N LYS A 17 -2.05 -5.08 13.58
CA LYS A 17 -1.24 -3.97 14.12
C LYS A 17 -1.26 -2.77 13.20
N GLY A 18 -1.05 -3.00 11.88
CA GLY A 18 -1.05 -1.96 10.86
C GLY A 18 -2.37 -1.20 10.81
N ILE A 19 -3.49 -1.90 10.81
CA ILE A 19 -4.83 -1.29 10.83
C ILE A 19 -5.10 -0.54 12.14
N THR A 20 -4.62 -1.06 13.26
CA THR A 20 -4.72 -0.37 14.57
C THR A 20 -3.91 0.93 14.56
N ALA A 21 -2.67 0.89 14.06
CA ALA A 21 -1.80 2.07 13.92
C ALA A 21 -2.39 3.10 12.93
N ALA A 22 -2.87 2.64 11.78
CA ALA A 22 -3.52 3.48 10.77
C ALA A 22 -4.80 4.14 11.30
N SER A 23 -5.63 3.37 12.02
CA SER A 23 -6.86 3.87 12.67
C SER A 23 -6.55 4.93 13.72
N LEU A 24 -5.55 4.69 14.57
CA LEU A 24 -5.10 5.69 15.53
C LEU A 24 -4.60 6.95 14.84
N GLY A 25 -3.82 6.80 13.78
CA GLY A 25 -3.35 7.93 12.97
C GLY A 25 -4.49 8.77 12.41
N ARG A 26 -5.54 8.12 11.88
CA ARG A 26 -6.77 8.80 11.42
C ARG A 26 -7.46 9.56 12.57
N LEU A 27 -7.63 8.93 13.71
CA LEU A 27 -8.29 9.52 14.88
C LEU A 27 -7.52 10.72 15.43
N LEU A 28 -6.20 10.62 15.55
CA LEU A 28 -5.36 11.73 16.03
C LEU A 28 -5.34 12.90 15.03
N LYS A 29 -5.31 12.60 13.72
CA LYS A 29 -5.46 13.63 12.67
C LYS A 29 -6.83 14.32 12.76
N ALA A 30 -7.91 13.57 13.02
CA ALA A 30 -9.24 14.12 13.22
C ALA A 30 -9.34 15.05 14.45
N ARG A 31 -8.45 14.88 15.43
CA ARG A 31 -8.26 15.79 16.59
C ARG A 31 -7.40 17.01 16.27
N GLY A 32 -6.88 17.14 15.04
CA GLY A 32 -6.08 18.27 14.57
C GLY A 32 -4.58 18.12 14.78
N LEU A 33 -4.08 16.91 15.10
CA LEU A 33 -2.64 16.63 15.26
C LEU A 33 -1.99 16.28 13.93
N LYS A 34 -0.73 16.68 13.77
CA LYS A 34 0.15 16.21 12.68
C LYS A 34 0.75 14.87 13.06
N VAL A 35 0.42 13.84 12.29
CA VAL A 35 0.81 12.46 12.58
C VAL A 35 1.80 11.95 11.54
N ALA A 36 2.93 11.41 12.01
CA ALA A 36 3.83 10.59 11.21
C ALA A 36 3.60 9.11 11.53
N ALA A 37 3.59 8.27 10.49
CA ALA A 37 3.54 6.82 10.65
C ALA A 37 4.82 6.17 10.15
N GLN A 38 5.26 5.12 10.85
CA GLN A 38 6.47 4.36 10.55
C GLN A 38 6.27 2.89 10.85
N LYS A 39 6.88 2.04 10.02
CA LYS A 39 6.98 0.59 10.23
C LYS A 39 8.43 0.14 10.32
N LEU A 40 8.71 -0.71 11.31
CA LEU A 40 9.98 -1.41 11.51
C LEU A 40 9.78 -2.88 11.16
N ASP A 41 10.44 -3.34 10.09
CA ASP A 41 10.33 -4.72 9.60
C ASP A 41 11.54 -5.56 9.97
N PRO A 42 11.37 -6.69 10.68
CA PRO A 42 12.48 -7.47 11.21
C PRO A 42 13.20 -8.36 10.20
N TYR A 43 12.83 -8.37 8.92
CA TYR A 43 13.53 -9.19 7.92
C TYR A 43 14.87 -8.57 7.47
N ILE A 44 15.75 -9.43 6.92
CA ILE A 44 17.14 -9.08 6.53
C ILE A 44 17.23 -8.43 5.15
N ASN A 45 16.19 -8.44 4.34
CA ASN A 45 16.19 -7.72 3.08
C ASN A 45 16.39 -6.20 3.33
N VAL A 46 17.20 -5.56 2.51
CA VAL A 46 17.43 -4.09 2.62
C VAL A 46 16.14 -3.31 2.38
N ASP A 47 15.37 -3.76 1.42
CA ASP A 47 14.00 -3.33 1.12
C ASP A 47 13.22 -4.49 0.46
N PRO A 48 11.89 -4.37 0.27
CA PRO A 48 11.10 -5.43 -0.35
C PRO A 48 11.19 -5.45 -1.88
N GLY A 49 11.93 -4.55 -2.53
CA GLY A 49 11.94 -4.37 -3.99
C GLY A 49 12.33 -5.61 -4.79
N THR A 50 13.13 -6.51 -4.21
CA THR A 50 13.53 -7.78 -4.83
C THR A 50 12.76 -8.99 -4.32
N MET A 51 11.82 -8.80 -3.39
CA MET A 51 11.02 -9.89 -2.84
C MET A 51 9.92 -10.35 -3.80
N SER A 52 9.58 -11.62 -3.73
CA SER A 52 8.47 -12.16 -4.52
C SER A 52 7.13 -11.61 -4.00
N PRO A 53 6.24 -11.10 -4.86
CA PRO A 53 4.90 -10.69 -4.45
C PRO A 53 4.07 -11.81 -3.81
N TYR A 54 4.35 -13.08 -4.14
CA TYR A 54 3.70 -14.23 -3.51
C TYR A 54 4.08 -14.46 -2.04
N GLN A 55 5.23 -13.93 -1.61
CA GLN A 55 5.67 -14.07 -0.21
C GLN A 55 5.41 -12.82 0.63
N HIS A 56 5.45 -11.65 -0.01
CA HIS A 56 5.45 -10.38 0.71
C HIS A 56 4.22 -9.51 0.41
N GLY A 57 3.43 -9.84 -0.63
CA GLY A 57 2.40 -8.95 -1.15
C GLY A 57 2.97 -7.86 -2.06
N GLU A 58 2.24 -6.78 -2.25
CA GLU A 58 2.72 -5.67 -3.09
C GLU A 58 3.90 -4.93 -2.47
N VAL A 59 4.78 -4.42 -3.33
CA VAL A 59 5.79 -3.44 -2.96
C VAL A 59 5.19 -2.05 -3.08
N TYR A 60 5.02 -1.36 -1.95
CA TYR A 60 4.47 -0.01 -1.91
C TYR A 60 5.56 1.02 -2.11
N VAL A 61 5.35 2.01 -2.98
CA VAL A 61 6.35 3.05 -3.27
C VAL A 61 5.91 4.39 -2.70
N THR A 62 6.77 5.00 -1.88
CA THR A 62 6.54 6.32 -1.29
C THR A 62 6.73 7.45 -2.30
N GLU A 63 6.30 8.67 -1.95
CA GLU A 63 6.43 9.85 -2.79
C GLU A 63 7.90 10.14 -3.17
N ASP A 64 8.83 9.92 -2.25
CA ASP A 64 10.29 10.11 -2.46
C ASP A 64 11.03 8.86 -2.95
N GLY A 65 10.32 7.83 -3.41
CA GLY A 65 10.87 6.69 -4.14
C GLY A 65 11.42 5.55 -3.29
N ALA A 66 11.02 5.41 -2.04
CA ALA A 66 11.36 4.23 -1.26
C ALA A 66 10.43 3.07 -1.60
N GLU A 67 10.99 1.89 -1.85
CA GLU A 67 10.28 0.62 -1.91
C GLU A 67 10.04 0.12 -0.48
N THR A 68 8.79 -0.16 -0.13
CA THR A 68 8.37 -0.38 1.26
C THR A 68 7.33 -1.49 1.38
N ASP A 69 7.05 -1.86 2.61
CA ASP A 69 5.99 -2.80 2.97
C ASP A 69 4.58 -2.28 2.62
N LEU A 70 3.66 -3.19 2.34
CA LEU A 70 2.27 -2.87 1.97
C LEU A 70 1.49 -2.13 3.07
N ASP A 71 1.88 -2.27 4.34
CA ASP A 71 1.21 -1.57 5.46
C ASP A 71 1.33 -0.04 5.35
N LEU A 72 2.36 0.47 4.65
CA LEU A 72 2.46 1.91 4.38
C LEU A 72 1.28 2.41 3.55
N GLY A 73 0.75 1.57 2.65
CA GLY A 73 -0.48 1.85 1.93
C GLY A 73 -1.68 2.02 2.87
N HIS A 74 -1.79 1.19 3.89
CA HIS A 74 -2.83 1.35 4.92
C HIS A 74 -2.68 2.68 5.67
N TYR A 75 -1.45 3.04 6.07
CA TYR A 75 -1.22 4.32 6.75
C TYR A 75 -1.63 5.50 5.88
N GLU A 76 -1.20 5.54 4.61
CA GLU A 76 -1.56 6.62 3.70
C GLU A 76 -3.07 6.70 3.43
N ARG A 77 -3.74 5.54 3.26
CA ARG A 77 -5.20 5.49 3.02
C ARG A 77 -6.02 5.98 4.20
N PHE A 78 -5.60 5.67 5.42
CA PHE A 78 -6.32 6.07 6.64
C PHE A 78 -5.97 7.49 7.08
N ILE A 79 -4.69 7.83 7.11
CA ILE A 79 -4.20 9.12 7.62
C ILE A 79 -4.37 10.23 6.57
N ASP A 80 -4.39 9.88 5.27
CA ASP A 80 -4.41 10.81 4.14
C ASP A 80 -3.21 11.79 4.18
N GLU A 81 -2.02 11.21 4.32
CA GLU A 81 -0.73 11.89 4.25
C GLU A 81 0.24 11.05 3.43
N ASP A 82 1.05 11.70 2.59
CA ASP A 82 2.10 11.00 1.83
C ASP A 82 3.28 10.67 2.73
N LEU A 83 3.67 9.40 2.75
CA LEU A 83 4.80 8.91 3.52
C LEU A 83 6.12 9.06 2.75
N ASN A 84 7.23 8.85 3.46
CA ASN A 84 8.56 9.05 2.93
C ASN A 84 9.51 7.91 3.33
N LYS A 85 10.76 7.94 2.82
CA LYS A 85 11.78 6.91 3.05
C LYS A 85 12.12 6.62 4.52
N TYR A 86 11.76 7.49 5.45
CA TYR A 86 11.94 7.25 6.88
C TYR A 86 10.74 6.52 7.49
N SER A 87 9.65 6.36 6.75
CA SER A 87 8.45 5.67 7.21
C SER A 87 8.57 4.15 7.20
N ASN A 88 9.62 3.59 6.59
CA ASN A 88 9.89 2.14 6.64
C ASN A 88 11.37 1.87 6.88
N LEU A 89 11.66 0.99 7.82
CA LEU A 89 13.01 0.57 8.18
C LEU A 89 13.05 -0.95 8.36
N THR A 90 13.94 -1.62 7.59
CA THR A 90 14.18 -3.05 7.72
C THR A 90 15.43 -3.32 8.55
N THR A 91 15.53 -4.50 9.14
CA THR A 91 16.77 -4.96 9.78
C THR A 91 17.95 -4.91 8.81
N GLY A 92 17.75 -5.39 7.56
CA GLY A 92 18.79 -5.35 6.53
C GLY A 92 19.32 -3.95 6.27
N LYS A 93 18.44 -2.95 6.18
CA LYS A 93 18.84 -1.54 5.99
C LYS A 93 19.62 -0.98 7.19
N VAL A 94 19.22 -1.34 8.41
CA VAL A 94 19.96 -0.95 9.62
C VAL A 94 21.38 -1.49 9.60
N TYR A 95 21.54 -2.81 9.39
CA TYR A 95 22.86 -3.46 9.35
C TYR A 95 23.70 -2.94 8.18
N TRP A 96 23.10 -2.77 7.00
CA TRP A 96 23.79 -2.20 5.83
C TRP A 96 24.38 -0.82 6.14
N ASN A 97 23.62 0.05 6.79
CA ASN A 97 24.08 1.38 7.16
C ASN A 97 25.21 1.32 8.19
N VAL A 98 25.09 0.48 9.23
CA VAL A 98 26.09 0.34 10.29
C VAL A 98 27.37 -0.28 9.76
N LEU A 99 27.29 -1.34 8.95
CA LEU A 99 28.46 -1.99 8.36
C LEU A 99 29.19 -1.06 7.38
N ASN A 100 28.48 -0.29 6.56
CA ASN A 100 29.11 0.70 5.69
C ASN A 100 29.84 1.80 6.48
N LYS A 101 29.28 2.27 7.59
CA LYS A 101 29.94 3.23 8.48
C LYS A 101 31.21 2.62 9.11
N GLU A 102 31.13 1.36 9.54
CA GLU A 102 32.29 0.62 10.07
C GLU A 102 33.40 0.53 9.02
N ARG A 103 33.07 0.09 7.81
CA ARG A 103 34.06 -0.02 6.70
C ARG A 103 34.69 1.31 6.32
N ARG A 104 34.01 2.42 6.51
CA ARG A 104 34.54 3.80 6.31
C ARG A 104 35.30 4.33 7.51
N GLY A 105 35.42 3.56 8.61
CA GLY A 105 36.15 3.97 9.83
C GLY A 105 35.43 5.01 10.70
N GLU A 106 34.12 5.22 10.50
CA GLU A 106 33.35 6.25 11.22
C GLU A 106 33.24 5.98 12.73
N TYR A 107 33.47 4.74 13.17
CA TYR A 107 33.47 4.38 14.59
C TYR A 107 34.84 4.50 15.29
N LEU A 108 35.86 5.01 14.60
CA LEU A 108 37.19 5.35 15.17
C LEU A 108 37.85 4.20 15.96
N GLY A 109 37.73 2.97 15.43
CA GLY A 109 38.34 1.78 16.02
C GLY A 109 37.59 1.17 17.20
N LYS A 110 36.39 1.66 17.53
CA LYS A 110 35.55 1.06 18.56
C LYS A 110 34.96 -0.29 18.09
N THR A 111 34.76 -1.20 19.03
CA THR A 111 34.01 -2.43 18.77
C THR A 111 32.53 -2.08 18.48
N VAL A 112 32.06 -2.45 17.30
CA VAL A 112 30.66 -2.21 16.88
C VAL A 112 29.78 -3.35 17.38
N GLN A 113 28.71 -3.03 18.10
CA GLN A 113 27.82 -3.99 18.78
C GLN A 113 26.35 -3.66 18.50
N VAL A 114 25.44 -4.59 18.79
CA VAL A 114 24.00 -4.34 18.66
C VAL A 114 23.58 -3.15 19.51
N ILE A 115 24.00 -3.11 20.77
CA ILE A 115 23.88 -1.96 21.66
C ILE A 115 25.28 -1.35 21.84
N PRO A 116 25.50 -0.07 21.52
CA PRO A 116 24.50 0.93 21.10
C PRO A 116 24.37 1.11 19.57
N HIS A 117 25.19 0.53 18.71
CA HIS A 117 25.36 0.98 17.33
C HIS A 117 24.14 0.66 16.44
N ILE A 118 23.58 -0.55 16.54
CA ILE A 118 22.34 -0.95 15.82
C ILE A 118 21.15 -0.19 16.40
N THR A 119 21.03 -0.14 17.72
CA THR A 119 19.91 0.58 18.38
C THR A 119 19.94 2.08 18.11
N ASP A 120 21.12 2.71 18.07
CA ASP A 120 21.27 4.12 17.72
C ASP A 120 20.86 4.41 16.26
N GLU A 121 21.18 3.51 15.33
CA GLU A 121 20.72 3.65 13.94
C GLU A 121 19.20 3.53 13.82
N ILE A 122 18.58 2.61 14.56
CA ILE A 122 17.10 2.48 14.63
C ILE A 122 16.47 3.75 15.22
N LYS A 123 16.98 4.22 16.36
CA LYS A 123 16.50 5.46 17.00
C LYS A 123 16.63 6.67 16.09
N ARG A 124 17.71 6.76 15.31
CA ARG A 124 17.92 7.81 14.32
C ARG A 124 16.79 7.88 13.30
N PHE A 125 16.30 6.74 12.81
CA PHE A 125 15.13 6.67 11.91
C PHE A 125 13.84 7.08 12.61
N ILE A 126 13.62 6.61 13.84
CA ILE A 126 12.43 6.96 14.63
C ILE A 126 12.34 8.49 14.83
N TYR A 127 13.47 9.14 15.16
CA TYR A 127 13.48 10.59 15.32
C TYR A 127 13.35 11.35 13.99
N LYS A 128 13.94 10.83 12.90
CA LYS A 128 13.93 11.50 11.59
C LYS A 128 12.56 11.58 10.97
N VAL A 129 11.73 10.55 11.09
CA VAL A 129 10.40 10.55 10.48
C VAL A 129 9.54 11.69 11.05
N GLY A 130 9.57 11.90 12.35
CA GLY A 130 8.84 13.01 13.01
C GLY A 130 9.37 14.39 12.63
N LYS A 131 10.69 14.55 12.56
CA LYS A 131 11.34 15.82 12.18
C LYS A 131 11.06 16.20 10.73
N LYS A 132 10.94 15.22 9.82
CA LYS A 132 10.75 15.47 8.38
C LYS A 132 9.47 16.24 8.07
N ILE A 133 8.40 15.99 8.82
CA ILE A 133 7.09 16.61 8.61
C ILE A 133 6.66 17.53 9.75
N ASP A 134 7.54 17.80 10.70
CA ASP A 134 7.23 18.57 11.92
C ASP A 134 6.01 17.99 12.65
N ALA A 135 6.07 16.68 12.94
CA ALA A 135 4.97 15.94 13.54
C ALA A 135 4.76 16.26 15.02
N ASP A 136 3.51 16.29 15.45
CA ASP A 136 3.14 16.30 16.87
C ASP A 136 3.29 14.90 17.47
N VAL A 137 2.94 13.87 16.70
CA VAL A 137 2.95 12.46 17.12
C VAL A 137 3.59 11.59 16.03
N VAL A 138 4.46 10.68 16.47
CA VAL A 138 5.04 9.61 15.65
C VAL A 138 4.46 8.28 16.11
N ILE A 139 3.78 7.56 15.22
CA ILE A 139 3.29 6.21 15.45
C ILE A 139 4.24 5.25 14.75
N THR A 140 4.93 4.42 15.53
CA THR A 140 5.87 3.41 15.03
C THR A 140 5.31 2.01 15.29
N GLU A 141 4.96 1.30 14.23
CA GLU A 141 4.60 -0.12 14.31
C GLU A 141 5.86 -0.98 14.31
N VAL A 142 5.99 -1.84 15.30
CA VAL A 142 7.06 -2.84 15.35
C VAL A 142 6.57 -4.14 14.73
N GLY A 143 7.16 -4.53 13.60
CA GLY A 143 6.87 -5.77 12.90
C GLY A 143 7.29 -7.01 13.70
N GLY A 144 6.77 -8.17 13.29
CA GLY A 144 6.98 -9.43 13.99
C GLY A 144 6.07 -9.61 15.21
N THR A 145 6.29 -10.70 15.91
CA THR A 145 5.57 -11.08 17.13
C THR A 145 6.51 -10.92 18.33
N ILE A 146 5.99 -10.44 19.46
CA ILE A 146 6.81 -10.32 20.65
C ILE A 146 7.37 -11.70 21.04
N GLY A 147 8.66 -11.77 21.36
CA GLY A 147 9.39 -13.01 21.59
C GLY A 147 10.23 -13.46 20.38
N ASP A 148 9.94 -12.98 19.17
CA ASP A 148 10.76 -13.26 17.98
C ASP A 148 12.14 -12.61 18.13
N ILE A 149 13.20 -13.39 17.86
CA ILE A 149 14.61 -12.92 17.93
C ILE A 149 14.83 -11.71 17.03
N GLU A 150 14.24 -11.74 15.84
CA GLU A 150 14.43 -10.73 14.79
C GLU A 150 13.93 -9.34 15.21
N SER A 151 12.89 -9.26 16.05
CA SER A 151 12.31 -7.98 16.49
C SER A 151 12.96 -7.40 17.75
N GLN A 152 13.79 -8.18 18.46
CA GLN A 152 14.41 -7.72 19.70
C GLN A 152 15.18 -6.40 19.61
N PRO A 153 16.03 -6.14 18.59
CA PRO A 153 16.73 -4.85 18.47
C PRO A 153 15.78 -3.67 18.32
N PHE A 154 14.63 -3.85 17.65
CA PHE A 154 13.61 -2.81 17.48
C PHE A 154 12.88 -2.52 18.80
N ILE A 155 12.52 -3.54 19.58
CA ILE A 155 11.92 -3.38 20.89
C ILE A 155 12.89 -2.68 21.85
N GLU A 156 14.17 -3.08 21.83
CA GLU A 156 15.21 -2.44 22.66
C GLU A 156 15.41 -0.98 22.26
N ALA A 157 15.44 -0.65 20.96
CA ALA A 157 15.52 0.74 20.52
C ALA A 157 14.29 1.56 20.94
N ALA A 158 13.08 1.00 20.86
CA ALA A 158 11.85 1.65 21.31
C ALA A 158 11.89 1.92 22.82
N ARG A 159 12.38 0.95 23.63
CA ARG A 159 12.59 1.10 25.06
C ARG A 159 13.58 2.23 25.37
N GLN A 160 14.68 2.31 24.61
CA GLN A 160 15.68 3.39 24.77
C GLN A 160 15.09 4.75 24.39
N VAL A 161 14.30 4.85 23.30
CA VAL A 161 13.58 6.10 22.96
C VAL A 161 12.70 6.54 24.12
N SER A 162 11.91 5.63 24.71
CA SER A 162 11.06 5.94 25.86
C SER A 162 11.84 6.48 27.05
N LEU A 163 13.04 5.92 27.31
CA LEU A 163 13.95 6.41 28.35
C LEU A 163 14.48 7.81 28.03
N GLU A 164 14.87 8.06 26.78
CA GLU A 164 15.47 9.33 26.35
C GLU A 164 14.48 10.49 26.31
N VAL A 165 13.25 10.25 25.85
CA VAL A 165 12.23 11.32 25.71
C VAL A 165 11.38 11.49 26.98
N GLY A 166 11.43 10.53 27.89
CA GLY A 166 10.60 10.47 29.09
C GLY A 166 9.26 9.75 28.87
N LYS A 167 8.78 9.12 29.91
CA LYS A 167 7.52 8.34 29.89
C LYS A 167 6.29 9.17 29.53
N GLU A 168 6.31 10.46 29.84
CA GLU A 168 5.26 11.42 29.50
C GLU A 168 5.21 11.75 27.98
N ASN A 169 6.26 11.39 27.23
CA ASN A 169 6.38 11.63 25.79
C ASN A 169 6.40 10.35 24.97
N SER A 170 6.19 9.20 25.61
CA SER A 170 6.18 7.89 24.93
C SER A 170 5.06 7.01 25.46
N LEU A 171 4.50 6.17 24.58
CA LEU A 171 3.39 5.29 24.88
C LEU A 171 3.53 3.97 24.12
N PHE A 172 3.28 2.86 24.79
CA PHE A 172 3.26 1.53 24.20
C PHE A 172 1.84 0.99 24.13
N ILE A 173 1.42 0.64 22.90
CA ILE A 173 0.18 -0.06 22.61
C ILE A 173 0.52 -1.49 22.24
N HIS A 174 -0.05 -2.46 22.91
CA HIS A 174 0.18 -3.87 22.64
C HIS A 174 -1.08 -4.54 22.10
N VAL A 175 -0.99 -5.03 20.86
CA VAL A 175 -2.10 -5.72 20.19
C VAL A 175 -1.99 -7.21 20.44
N THR A 176 -3.03 -7.81 20.99
CA THR A 176 -3.07 -9.23 21.35
C THR A 176 -4.35 -9.90 20.85
N LEU A 177 -4.47 -11.20 21.07
CA LEU A 177 -5.61 -12.02 20.67
C LEU A 177 -6.34 -12.57 21.90
N VAL A 178 -7.66 -12.44 21.91
CA VAL A 178 -8.56 -13.14 22.84
C VAL A 178 -9.40 -14.11 22.00
N PRO A 179 -8.96 -15.36 21.83
CA PRO A 179 -9.70 -16.33 21.04
C PRO A 179 -10.96 -16.81 21.78
N TYR A 180 -12.03 -17.04 21.03
CA TYR A 180 -13.20 -17.77 21.51
C TYR A 180 -13.03 -19.27 21.21
N LEU A 181 -13.15 -20.10 22.25
CA LEU A 181 -13.06 -21.55 22.11
C LEU A 181 -14.47 -22.15 22.06
N HIS A 182 -14.91 -22.55 20.88
CA HIS A 182 -16.25 -23.14 20.68
C HIS A 182 -16.50 -24.39 21.51
N GLY A 183 -15.45 -25.18 21.82
CA GLY A 183 -15.60 -26.40 22.62
C GLY A 183 -15.89 -26.16 24.11
N SER A 184 -15.47 -25.02 24.67
CA SER A 184 -15.76 -24.61 26.06
C SER A 184 -16.68 -23.40 26.14
N GLU A 185 -17.12 -22.88 24.99
CA GLU A 185 -18.01 -21.71 24.87
C GLU A 185 -17.55 -20.49 25.68
N GLU A 186 -16.25 -20.20 25.62
CA GLU A 186 -15.65 -19.09 26.39
C GLU A 186 -14.49 -18.41 25.69
N HIS A 187 -14.27 -17.13 26.00
CA HIS A 187 -13.07 -16.38 25.63
C HIS A 187 -11.87 -16.73 26.53
N LYS A 188 -10.69 -16.85 25.93
CA LYS A 188 -9.45 -17.17 26.64
C LYS A 188 -8.50 -15.98 26.71
N THR A 189 -8.19 -15.55 27.93
CA THR A 189 -7.30 -14.40 28.21
C THR A 189 -5.83 -14.79 28.37
N LYS A 190 -5.51 -16.08 28.50
CA LYS A 190 -4.13 -16.56 28.71
C LYS A 190 -3.16 -16.15 27.60
N PRO A 191 -3.50 -16.22 26.31
CA PRO A 191 -2.61 -15.76 25.24
C PRO A 191 -2.18 -14.30 25.42
N THR A 192 -3.11 -13.40 25.73
CA THR A 192 -2.84 -11.98 26.04
C THR A 192 -1.92 -11.84 27.25
N GLN A 193 -2.21 -12.53 28.36
CA GLN A 193 -1.39 -12.46 29.58
C GLN A 193 0.06 -12.91 29.32
N HIS A 194 0.27 -13.99 28.57
CA HIS A 194 1.61 -14.47 28.22
C HIS A 194 2.35 -13.48 27.33
N SER A 195 1.68 -12.94 26.32
CA SER A 195 2.26 -11.96 25.41
C SER A 195 2.70 -10.68 26.13
N VAL A 196 1.88 -10.18 27.07
CA VAL A 196 2.24 -9.01 27.87
C VAL A 196 3.43 -9.32 28.81
N LYS A 197 3.48 -10.51 29.41
CA LYS A 197 4.64 -10.92 30.23
C LYS A 197 5.93 -10.99 29.42
N GLU A 198 5.87 -11.47 28.19
CA GLU A 198 7.02 -11.50 27.29
C GLU A 198 7.54 -10.08 27.01
N LEU A 199 6.64 -9.15 26.68
CA LEU A 199 6.99 -7.74 26.48
C LEU A 199 7.59 -7.12 27.75
N GLN A 200 7.01 -7.39 28.92
CA GLN A 200 7.54 -6.94 30.22
C GLN A 200 8.92 -7.53 30.52
N GLY A 201 9.17 -8.78 30.14
CA GLY A 201 10.48 -9.42 30.23
C GLY A 201 11.57 -8.70 29.44
N MET A 202 11.20 -7.98 28.38
CA MET A 202 12.07 -7.12 27.58
C MET A 202 12.19 -5.67 28.13
N GLY A 203 11.62 -5.41 29.32
CA GLY A 203 11.68 -4.12 30.00
C GLY A 203 10.67 -3.07 29.50
N VAL A 204 9.64 -3.49 28.78
CA VAL A 204 8.58 -2.63 28.26
C VAL A 204 7.24 -2.96 28.92
N ASN A 205 6.61 -1.97 29.53
CA ASN A 205 5.24 -2.10 30.06
C ASN A 205 4.27 -1.44 29.06
N PRO A 206 3.25 -2.16 28.57
CA PRO A 206 2.23 -1.54 27.73
C PRO A 206 1.38 -0.55 28.55
N ASN A 207 1.06 0.59 27.94
CA ASN A 207 0.12 1.54 28.51
C ASN A 207 -1.32 1.19 28.11
N ILE A 208 -1.49 0.68 26.90
CA ILE A 208 -2.79 0.31 26.31
C ILE A 208 -2.67 -1.09 25.71
N ILE A 209 -3.71 -1.90 25.92
CA ILE A 209 -3.81 -3.24 25.33
C ILE A 209 -5.02 -3.25 24.39
N ILE A 210 -4.79 -3.65 23.15
CA ILE A 210 -5.84 -3.86 22.15
C ILE A 210 -6.13 -5.35 22.04
N LEU A 211 -7.35 -5.74 22.30
CA LEU A 211 -7.80 -7.13 22.30
C LEU A 211 -8.48 -7.46 20.96
N ARG A 212 -7.78 -8.12 20.06
CA ARG A 212 -8.39 -8.67 18.84
C ARG A 212 -9.29 -9.83 19.22
N CYS A 213 -10.51 -9.81 18.70
CA CYS A 213 -11.52 -10.85 18.91
C CYS A 213 -12.48 -10.90 17.71
N ASP A 214 -13.16 -12.02 17.53
CA ASP A 214 -14.17 -12.19 16.47
C ASP A 214 -15.57 -11.84 16.96
N GLU A 215 -15.80 -11.93 18.28
CA GLU A 215 -17.07 -11.64 18.95
C GLU A 215 -16.86 -10.63 20.07
N PRO A 216 -17.92 -9.86 20.45
CA PRO A 216 -17.85 -8.93 21.57
C PRO A 216 -17.41 -9.60 22.87
N LEU A 217 -16.56 -8.93 23.63
CA LEU A 217 -16.01 -9.44 24.87
C LEU A 217 -16.92 -9.11 26.05
N GLU A 218 -16.98 -10.03 27.01
CA GLU A 218 -17.66 -9.83 28.28
C GLU A 218 -16.88 -8.85 29.18
N GLU A 219 -17.59 -8.07 29.99
CA GLU A 219 -17.00 -7.09 30.92
C GLU A 219 -15.94 -7.69 31.86
N SER A 220 -16.14 -8.93 32.29
CA SER A 220 -15.21 -9.69 33.12
C SER A 220 -13.82 -9.90 32.45
N ILE A 221 -13.75 -9.91 31.14
CA ILE A 221 -12.49 -10.04 30.39
C ILE A 221 -11.63 -8.79 30.56
N PHE A 222 -12.24 -7.61 30.48
CA PHE A 222 -11.54 -6.32 30.65
C PHE A 222 -10.98 -6.21 32.10
N ASP A 223 -11.76 -6.56 33.12
CA ASP A 223 -11.31 -6.58 34.52
C ASP A 223 -10.14 -7.53 34.72
N LYS A 224 -10.23 -8.72 34.12
CA LYS A 224 -9.19 -9.75 34.24
C LYS A 224 -7.89 -9.31 33.56
N ILE A 225 -7.97 -8.78 32.31
CA ILE A 225 -6.79 -8.29 31.62
C ILE A 225 -6.17 -7.09 32.33
N SER A 226 -6.97 -6.11 32.76
CA SER A 226 -6.52 -4.97 33.55
C SER A 226 -5.70 -5.42 34.76
N LEU A 227 -6.23 -6.34 35.55
CA LEU A 227 -5.58 -6.85 36.75
C LEU A 227 -4.29 -7.62 36.45
N PHE A 228 -4.34 -8.60 35.51
CA PHE A 228 -3.20 -9.49 35.24
C PHE A 228 -2.08 -8.84 34.43
N CYS A 229 -2.40 -7.81 33.63
CA CYS A 229 -1.44 -7.11 32.77
C CYS A 229 -1.02 -5.75 33.37
N ASN A 230 -1.53 -5.36 34.54
CA ASN A 230 -1.18 -4.12 35.21
C ASN A 230 -1.42 -2.86 34.35
N VAL A 231 -2.60 -2.79 33.73
CA VAL A 231 -3.07 -1.65 32.94
C VAL A 231 -4.39 -1.14 33.49
N LYS A 232 -4.68 0.15 33.34
CA LYS A 232 -6.00 0.69 33.74
C LYS A 232 -7.09 0.01 32.88
N LYS A 233 -8.28 -0.19 33.47
CA LYS A 233 -9.38 -0.87 32.78
C LYS A 233 -9.78 -0.16 31.47
N ASP A 234 -9.84 1.16 31.47
CA ASP A 234 -10.15 1.99 30.30
C ASP A 234 -9.03 2.04 29.25
N CYS A 235 -7.84 1.50 29.58
CA CYS A 235 -6.75 1.28 28.66
C CYS A 235 -6.76 -0.14 28.03
N VAL A 236 -7.79 -0.95 28.30
CA VAL A 236 -8.03 -2.24 27.65
C VAL A 236 -9.16 -2.06 26.64
N ILE A 237 -8.85 -2.17 25.36
CA ILE A 237 -9.74 -1.79 24.27
C ILE A 237 -10.01 -3.00 23.36
N GLU A 238 -11.27 -3.23 23.10
CA GLU A 238 -11.74 -4.27 22.19
C GLU A 238 -11.54 -3.86 20.72
N ASN A 239 -11.13 -4.81 19.88
CA ASN A 239 -11.00 -4.65 18.44
C ASN A 239 -11.60 -5.86 17.73
N ILE A 240 -12.89 -5.78 17.40
CA ILE A 240 -13.67 -6.85 16.78
C ILE A 240 -13.35 -6.94 15.28
N THR A 241 -13.38 -8.14 14.73
CA THR A 241 -13.26 -8.36 13.29
C THR A 241 -14.42 -7.67 12.55
N LEU A 242 -14.07 -6.82 11.58
CA LEU A 242 -15.03 -6.02 10.82
C LEU A 242 -15.10 -6.46 9.34
N PRO A 243 -16.29 -6.39 8.72
CA PRO A 243 -16.45 -6.70 7.31
C PRO A 243 -15.75 -5.68 6.38
N ASN A 244 -15.52 -4.47 6.86
CA ASN A 244 -14.82 -3.41 6.14
C ASN A 244 -13.80 -2.73 7.06
N LEU A 245 -12.54 -2.67 6.62
CA LEU A 245 -11.44 -2.12 7.41
C LEU A 245 -11.63 -0.63 7.75
N TYR A 246 -12.31 0.14 6.89
CA TYR A 246 -12.54 1.57 7.13
C TYR A 246 -13.54 1.87 8.26
N GLU A 247 -14.22 0.84 8.78
CA GLU A 247 -15.03 0.96 10.00
C GLU A 247 -14.16 0.96 11.27
N ALA A 248 -12.92 0.48 11.20
CA ALA A 248 -12.06 0.29 12.36
C ALA A 248 -11.82 1.57 13.19
N PRO A 249 -11.56 2.76 12.61
CA PRO A 249 -11.44 3.98 13.41
C PRO A 249 -12.69 4.29 14.21
N LEU A 250 -13.87 4.14 13.61
CA LEU A 250 -15.15 4.41 14.29
C LEU A 250 -15.44 3.40 15.41
N MET A 251 -15.12 2.13 15.18
CA MET A 251 -15.29 1.07 16.18
C MET A 251 -14.38 1.29 17.39
N LEU A 252 -13.09 1.58 17.16
CA LEU A 252 -12.14 1.85 18.23
C LEU A 252 -12.48 3.12 19.00
N GLU A 253 -13.00 4.16 18.33
CA GLU A 253 -13.38 5.41 19.00
C GLU A 253 -14.66 5.28 19.86
N LYS A 254 -15.51 4.27 19.63
CA LYS A 254 -16.59 3.93 20.56
C LYS A 254 -16.08 3.58 21.97
N SER A 255 -14.86 3.07 22.05
CA SER A 255 -14.14 2.83 23.31
C SER A 255 -13.24 4.01 23.70
N HIS A 256 -13.46 5.21 23.16
CA HIS A 256 -12.68 6.42 23.42
C HIS A 256 -11.16 6.28 23.18
N PHE A 257 -10.77 5.49 22.18
CA PHE A 257 -9.36 5.10 21.97
C PHE A 257 -8.44 6.31 21.84
N SER A 258 -8.79 7.29 21.01
CA SER A 258 -7.93 8.46 20.82
C SER A 258 -7.91 9.39 22.05
N GLU A 259 -9.01 9.46 22.80
CA GLU A 259 -9.07 10.19 24.07
C GLU A 259 -8.13 9.56 25.13
N VAL A 260 -8.18 8.24 25.26
CA VAL A 260 -7.29 7.48 26.17
C VAL A 260 -5.83 7.72 25.79
N VAL A 261 -5.47 7.62 24.50
CA VAL A 261 -4.10 7.91 24.01
C VAL A 261 -3.67 9.34 24.34
N CYS A 262 -4.50 10.34 24.07
CA CYS A 262 -4.21 11.74 24.38
C CYS A 262 -4.03 11.96 25.88
N ARG A 263 -4.87 11.38 26.70
CA ARG A 263 -4.78 11.46 28.18
C ARG A 263 -3.46 10.86 28.70
N GLU A 264 -3.11 9.64 28.25
CA GLU A 264 -1.87 8.97 28.70
C GLU A 264 -0.60 9.72 28.25
N LEU A 265 -0.66 10.48 27.15
CA LEU A 265 0.44 11.32 26.66
C LEU A 265 0.36 12.79 27.13
N GLY A 266 -0.64 13.17 27.92
CA GLY A 266 -0.83 14.54 28.36
C GLY A 266 -1.05 15.53 27.22
N ILE A 267 -1.73 15.11 26.15
CA ILE A 267 -2.06 15.95 24.99
C ILE A 267 -3.48 16.51 25.15
N THR A 268 -3.62 17.83 25.03
CA THR A 268 -4.93 18.48 25.00
C THR A 268 -5.33 18.76 23.55
N THR A 269 -6.47 18.23 23.13
CA THR A 269 -6.99 18.38 21.77
C THR A 269 -8.48 18.66 21.77
N LYS A 270 -9.02 18.96 20.59
CA LYS A 270 -10.46 18.94 20.33
C LYS A 270 -10.96 17.49 20.25
N GLU A 271 -12.28 17.31 20.35
CA GLU A 271 -12.93 16.06 19.98
C GLU A 271 -12.63 15.74 18.49
N PRO A 272 -12.56 14.46 18.10
CA PRO A 272 -12.25 14.10 16.73
C PRO A 272 -13.42 14.44 15.80
N ASP A 273 -13.15 15.16 14.72
CA ASP A 273 -14.11 15.37 13.64
C ASP A 273 -14.10 14.17 12.69
N LEU A 274 -15.06 13.29 12.83
CA LEU A 274 -15.19 12.05 12.05
C LEU A 274 -16.36 12.07 11.07
N LYS A 275 -17.05 13.19 10.91
CA LYS A 275 -18.25 13.29 10.09
C LYS A 275 -18.04 12.81 8.65
N GLU A 276 -17.01 13.28 7.98
CA GLU A 276 -16.66 12.85 6.61
C GLU A 276 -16.39 11.35 6.53
N TRP A 277 -15.71 10.80 7.55
CA TRP A 277 -15.39 9.38 7.62
C TRP A 277 -16.63 8.52 7.88
N GLU A 278 -17.53 8.97 8.75
CA GLU A 278 -18.82 8.32 9.02
C GLU A 278 -19.70 8.28 7.76
N GLU A 279 -19.83 9.42 7.06
CA GLU A 279 -20.57 9.49 5.78
C GLU A 279 -19.99 8.56 4.71
N MET A 280 -18.66 8.44 4.65
CA MET A 280 -17.98 7.51 3.74
C MET A 280 -18.31 6.05 4.11
N VAL A 281 -18.24 5.68 5.39
CA VAL A 281 -18.53 4.32 5.87
C VAL A 281 -20.00 3.95 5.59
N GLU A 282 -20.93 4.88 5.78
CA GLU A 282 -22.35 4.64 5.45
C GLU A 282 -22.55 4.39 3.93
N ARG A 283 -21.86 5.14 3.06
CA ARG A 283 -21.87 4.88 1.61
C ARG A 283 -21.33 3.48 1.27
N ILE A 284 -20.31 3.00 2.00
CA ILE A 284 -19.76 1.66 1.80
C ILE A 284 -20.81 0.56 2.06
N LYS A 285 -21.69 0.76 3.05
CA LYS A 285 -22.72 -0.22 3.43
C LYS A 285 -23.89 -0.29 2.44
N GLY A 286 -24.27 0.84 1.86
CA GLY A 286 -25.53 1.02 1.14
C GLY A 286 -25.45 0.93 -0.40
N ARG A 287 -24.58 0.09 -0.98
CA ARG A 287 -24.34 0.03 -2.44
C ARG A 287 -25.32 -0.92 -3.16
N PRO A 288 -26.29 -0.40 -3.95
CA PRO A 288 -27.33 -1.21 -4.58
C PRO A 288 -26.90 -1.89 -5.88
N TYR A 289 -25.81 -1.42 -6.52
CA TYR A 289 -25.37 -1.90 -7.82
C TYR A 289 -24.12 -2.77 -7.70
N ILE A 290 -23.86 -3.61 -8.71
CA ILE A 290 -22.65 -4.42 -8.83
C ILE A 290 -21.99 -4.12 -10.18
N THR A 291 -20.69 -3.85 -10.16
CA THR A 291 -19.87 -3.70 -11.36
C THR A 291 -18.81 -4.79 -11.38
N HIS A 292 -18.77 -5.58 -12.45
CA HIS A 292 -17.85 -6.70 -12.62
C HIS A 292 -16.56 -6.24 -13.30
N ILE A 293 -15.44 -6.31 -12.60
CA ILE A 293 -14.12 -5.94 -13.12
C ILE A 293 -13.24 -7.18 -13.21
N ALA A 294 -12.72 -7.47 -14.40
CA ALA A 294 -11.69 -8.47 -14.58
C ALA A 294 -10.32 -7.85 -14.27
N LEU A 295 -9.63 -8.36 -13.26
CA LEU A 295 -8.22 -8.06 -13.01
C LEU A 295 -7.39 -9.20 -13.60
N VAL A 296 -6.67 -8.89 -14.69
CA VAL A 296 -5.87 -9.87 -15.43
C VAL A 296 -4.40 -9.65 -15.11
N GLY A 297 -3.81 -10.53 -14.33
CA GLY A 297 -2.47 -10.35 -13.80
C GLY A 297 -1.69 -11.65 -13.62
N LYS A 298 -0.45 -11.51 -13.16
CA LYS A 298 0.49 -12.60 -12.93
C LYS A 298 0.43 -13.20 -11.54
N TYR A 299 -0.04 -12.43 -10.54
CA TYR A 299 0.04 -12.78 -9.11
C TYR A 299 -1.35 -12.89 -8.47
N VAL A 300 -2.33 -13.37 -9.22
CA VAL A 300 -3.76 -13.36 -8.83
C VAL A 300 -4.10 -14.37 -7.72
N GLU A 301 -3.23 -15.33 -7.44
CA GLU A 301 -3.42 -16.29 -6.34
C GLU A 301 -3.25 -15.65 -4.95
N LEU A 302 -2.45 -14.58 -4.86
CA LEU A 302 -2.29 -13.79 -3.65
C LEU A 302 -2.84 -12.38 -3.89
N HIS A 303 -4.03 -12.09 -3.39
CA HIS A 303 -4.70 -10.81 -3.61
C HIS A 303 -3.91 -9.61 -3.07
N ASP A 304 -3.12 -9.80 -2.01
CA ASP A 304 -2.25 -8.76 -1.44
C ASP A 304 -1.14 -8.29 -2.41
N ALA A 305 -0.83 -9.07 -3.45
CA ALA A 305 0.08 -8.63 -4.52
C ALA A 305 -0.47 -7.43 -5.32
N TYR A 306 -1.78 -7.21 -5.28
CA TYR A 306 -2.48 -6.12 -5.95
C TYR A 306 -3.37 -5.31 -4.99
N LEU A 307 -2.99 -5.25 -3.71
CA LEU A 307 -3.80 -4.63 -2.66
C LEU A 307 -4.19 -3.19 -2.99
N SER A 308 -3.25 -2.35 -3.39
CA SER A 308 -3.54 -0.95 -3.72
C SER A 308 -4.42 -0.79 -4.96
N VAL A 309 -4.28 -1.67 -5.97
CA VAL A 309 -5.18 -1.70 -7.13
C VAL A 309 -6.59 -2.06 -6.71
N MET A 310 -6.73 -3.11 -5.91
CA MET A 310 -8.02 -3.56 -5.37
C MET A 310 -8.70 -2.45 -4.55
N GLU A 311 -7.94 -1.79 -3.66
CA GLU A 311 -8.47 -0.69 -2.84
C GLU A 311 -8.86 0.52 -3.71
N ALA A 312 -8.04 0.89 -4.69
CA ALA A 312 -8.36 2.01 -5.60
C ALA A 312 -9.64 1.77 -6.42
N LEU A 313 -9.86 0.52 -6.89
CA LEU A 313 -11.12 0.13 -7.52
C LEU A 313 -12.30 0.26 -6.56
N ARG A 314 -12.15 -0.21 -5.32
CA ARG A 314 -13.19 -0.10 -4.29
C ARG A 314 -13.49 1.35 -3.92
N HIS A 315 -12.47 2.21 -3.78
CA HIS A 315 -12.65 3.64 -3.51
C HIS A 315 -13.52 4.32 -4.58
N ALA A 316 -13.26 4.04 -5.86
CA ALA A 316 -14.09 4.53 -6.95
C ALA A 316 -15.51 3.93 -6.90
N GLY A 317 -15.64 2.66 -6.53
CA GLY A 317 -16.92 2.00 -6.31
C GLY A 317 -17.74 2.67 -5.19
N TYR A 318 -17.11 3.11 -4.11
CA TYR A 318 -17.77 3.85 -3.03
C TYR A 318 -18.34 5.18 -3.52
N PHE A 319 -17.59 5.86 -4.38
CA PHE A 319 -18.01 7.12 -4.98
C PHE A 319 -19.25 6.97 -5.88
N TYR A 320 -19.31 5.90 -6.69
CA TYR A 320 -20.43 5.64 -7.60
C TYR A 320 -21.55 4.74 -7.01
N ASN A 321 -21.54 4.47 -5.71
CA ASN A 321 -22.51 3.62 -5.04
C ASN A 321 -22.63 2.21 -5.65
N THR A 322 -21.55 1.67 -6.18
CA THR A 322 -21.50 0.33 -6.76
C THR A 322 -20.55 -0.59 -6.01
N HIS A 323 -20.94 -1.83 -5.82
CA HIS A 323 -20.04 -2.86 -5.31
C HIS A 323 -19.14 -3.36 -6.43
N ILE A 324 -17.82 -3.23 -6.27
CA ILE A 324 -16.87 -3.74 -7.25
C ILE A 324 -16.65 -5.23 -6.98
N LYS A 325 -17.10 -6.07 -7.90
CA LYS A 325 -16.82 -7.51 -7.90
C LYS A 325 -15.61 -7.77 -8.79
N ILE A 326 -14.48 -8.04 -8.17
CA ILE A 326 -13.23 -8.32 -8.87
C ILE A 326 -13.17 -9.79 -9.24
N HIS A 327 -12.99 -10.07 -10.53
CA HIS A 327 -12.71 -11.39 -11.08
C HIS A 327 -11.22 -11.51 -11.32
N TRP A 328 -10.58 -12.33 -10.50
CA TRP A 328 -9.13 -12.56 -10.52
C TRP A 328 -8.79 -13.58 -11.59
N LEU A 329 -8.16 -13.14 -12.68
CA LEU A 329 -7.84 -13.99 -13.82
C LEU A 329 -6.33 -14.06 -14.02
N SER A 330 -5.77 -15.28 -13.98
CA SER A 330 -4.38 -15.49 -14.34
C SER A 330 -4.19 -15.25 -15.83
N SER A 331 -3.27 -14.36 -16.17
CA SER A 331 -2.95 -14.07 -17.58
C SER A 331 -2.39 -15.29 -18.33
N GLU A 332 -1.85 -16.29 -17.64
CA GLU A 332 -1.37 -17.55 -18.26
C GLU A 332 -2.50 -18.42 -18.80
N LEU A 333 -3.70 -18.26 -18.28
CA LEU A 333 -4.86 -19.06 -18.68
C LEU A 333 -5.68 -18.43 -19.81
N VAL A 334 -5.40 -17.18 -20.18
CA VAL A 334 -6.14 -16.47 -21.24
C VAL A 334 -5.53 -16.79 -22.60
N ASN A 335 -6.37 -17.20 -23.56
CA ASN A 335 -6.00 -17.49 -24.93
C ASN A 335 -7.13 -17.14 -25.90
N ASP A 336 -6.90 -17.24 -27.21
CA ASP A 336 -7.88 -16.89 -28.26
C ASP A 336 -9.16 -17.75 -28.21
N GLU A 337 -9.09 -18.97 -27.68
CA GLU A 337 -10.24 -19.88 -27.61
C GLU A 337 -11.22 -19.49 -26.47
N ASN A 338 -10.69 -19.05 -25.32
CA ASN A 338 -11.48 -18.80 -24.11
C ASN A 338 -11.73 -17.31 -23.79
N VAL A 339 -11.02 -16.39 -24.43
CA VAL A 339 -11.06 -14.95 -24.12
C VAL A 339 -12.47 -14.38 -24.16
N LYS A 340 -13.28 -14.78 -25.15
CA LYS A 340 -14.65 -14.31 -25.30
C LYS A 340 -15.54 -14.76 -24.13
N ASP A 341 -15.42 -16.01 -23.69
CA ASP A 341 -16.21 -16.54 -22.59
C ASP A 341 -15.80 -15.96 -21.26
N LEU A 342 -14.52 -15.71 -21.05
CA LEU A 342 -13.98 -15.09 -19.83
C LEU A 342 -14.46 -13.65 -19.64
N PHE A 343 -14.61 -12.89 -20.72
CA PHE A 343 -14.86 -11.44 -20.61
C PHE A 343 -16.26 -10.97 -21.03
N LYS A 344 -17.12 -11.85 -21.55
CA LYS A 344 -18.47 -11.47 -22.03
C LYS A 344 -19.33 -10.75 -20.99
N ASP A 345 -19.19 -11.11 -19.71
CA ASP A 345 -19.97 -10.55 -18.59
C ASP A 345 -19.17 -9.50 -17.78
N MET A 346 -18.00 -9.10 -18.25
CA MET A 346 -17.20 -8.10 -17.57
C MET A 346 -17.56 -6.69 -18.02
N ASP A 347 -17.62 -5.77 -17.07
CA ASP A 347 -17.94 -4.36 -17.30
C ASP A 347 -16.70 -3.54 -17.60
N GLY A 348 -15.56 -3.97 -17.08
CA GLY A 348 -14.25 -3.37 -17.31
C GLY A 348 -13.13 -4.38 -17.09
N ILE A 349 -11.99 -4.10 -17.68
CA ILE A 349 -10.78 -4.92 -17.58
C ILE A 349 -9.63 -4.04 -17.09
N ILE A 350 -8.88 -4.52 -16.10
CA ILE A 350 -7.68 -3.85 -15.62
C ILE A 350 -6.48 -4.79 -15.71
N LEU A 351 -5.36 -4.28 -16.26
CA LEU A 351 -4.08 -4.96 -16.28
C LEU A 351 -3.13 -4.24 -15.32
N PRO A 352 -2.80 -4.84 -14.17
CA PRO A 352 -1.89 -4.24 -13.19
C PRO A 352 -0.43 -4.33 -13.61
N GLY A 353 0.45 -3.71 -12.83
CA GLY A 353 1.89 -3.82 -12.96
C GLY A 353 2.43 -5.25 -12.72
N GLY A 354 3.65 -5.49 -13.16
CA GLY A 354 4.36 -6.75 -12.99
C GLY A 354 5.69 -6.75 -13.73
N PHE A 355 6.48 -7.82 -13.54
CA PHE A 355 7.79 -8.01 -14.16
C PHE A 355 7.91 -9.40 -14.80
N GLY A 356 8.84 -9.53 -15.76
CA GLY A 356 9.17 -10.79 -16.42
C GLY A 356 8.16 -11.21 -17.51
N ASN A 357 8.48 -12.28 -18.22
CA ASN A 357 7.80 -12.70 -19.44
C ASN A 357 6.59 -13.64 -19.24
N ARG A 358 6.31 -14.09 -18.02
CA ARG A 358 5.22 -15.03 -17.71
C ARG A 358 3.85 -14.41 -18.02
N GLY A 359 2.99 -15.12 -18.75
CA GLY A 359 1.60 -14.71 -19.03
C GLY A 359 1.42 -13.49 -19.94
N ILE A 360 2.46 -13.05 -20.67
CA ILE A 360 2.42 -11.85 -21.51
C ILE A 360 1.47 -12.03 -22.70
N GLU A 361 1.48 -13.17 -23.38
CA GLU A 361 0.61 -13.41 -24.54
C GLU A 361 -0.88 -13.41 -24.17
N GLY A 362 -1.23 -13.95 -23.00
CA GLY A 362 -2.61 -13.85 -22.48
C GLY A 362 -3.03 -12.42 -22.15
N MET A 363 -2.11 -11.57 -21.68
CA MET A 363 -2.39 -10.15 -21.49
C MET A 363 -2.60 -9.46 -22.84
N ILE A 364 -1.79 -9.76 -23.87
CA ILE A 364 -1.94 -9.22 -25.23
C ILE A 364 -3.30 -9.62 -25.82
N THR A 365 -3.67 -10.91 -25.72
CA THR A 365 -4.99 -11.42 -26.13
C THR A 365 -6.13 -10.69 -25.40
N THR A 366 -5.99 -10.42 -24.10
CA THR A 366 -6.95 -9.66 -23.32
C THR A 366 -7.13 -8.23 -23.84
N VAL A 367 -6.02 -7.54 -24.12
CA VAL A 367 -6.03 -6.16 -24.66
C VAL A 367 -6.68 -6.11 -26.03
N LYS A 368 -6.35 -7.06 -26.92
CA LYS A 368 -6.96 -7.19 -28.24
C LYS A 368 -8.49 -7.34 -28.13
N TYR A 369 -8.95 -8.25 -27.27
CA TYR A 369 -10.37 -8.43 -27.02
C TYR A 369 -11.04 -7.13 -26.53
N ALA A 370 -10.46 -6.47 -25.54
CA ALA A 370 -10.99 -5.23 -24.98
C ALA A 370 -11.09 -4.11 -26.04
N ARG A 371 -10.04 -3.96 -26.87
CA ARG A 371 -9.99 -2.97 -27.94
C ARG A 371 -11.07 -3.27 -29.01
N GLU A 372 -11.16 -4.50 -29.50
CA GLU A 372 -12.10 -4.88 -30.57
C GLU A 372 -13.57 -4.81 -30.13
N ASN A 373 -13.85 -5.11 -28.85
CA ASN A 373 -15.19 -5.12 -28.28
C ASN A 373 -15.55 -3.85 -27.47
N LYS A 374 -14.69 -2.84 -27.49
CA LYS A 374 -14.86 -1.56 -26.77
C LYS A 374 -15.21 -1.74 -25.27
N VAL A 375 -14.59 -2.72 -24.63
CA VAL A 375 -14.67 -2.90 -23.19
C VAL A 375 -13.79 -1.85 -22.52
N PRO A 376 -14.25 -1.13 -21.48
CA PRO A 376 -13.40 -0.25 -20.71
C PRO A 376 -12.13 -0.96 -20.26
N LEU A 377 -10.95 -0.39 -20.59
CA LEU A 377 -9.65 -0.98 -20.34
C LEU A 377 -8.73 0.01 -19.62
N PHE A 378 -8.11 -0.43 -18.55
CA PHE A 378 -7.10 0.33 -17.81
C PHE A 378 -5.81 -0.48 -17.68
N GLY A 379 -4.71 0.02 -18.23
CA GLY A 379 -3.38 -0.58 -18.13
C GLY A 379 -2.47 0.23 -17.21
N ILE A 380 -1.91 -0.41 -16.20
CA ILE A 380 -0.99 0.21 -15.22
C ILE A 380 0.41 -0.37 -15.42
N CYS A 381 1.42 0.46 -15.62
CA CYS A 381 2.83 0.10 -15.75
C CYS A 381 3.03 -0.98 -16.83
N LEU A 382 3.25 -2.25 -16.47
CA LEU A 382 3.25 -3.36 -17.42
C LEU A 382 1.99 -3.38 -18.29
N GLY A 383 0.82 -3.08 -17.72
CA GLY A 383 -0.44 -3.04 -18.47
C GLY A 383 -0.40 -2.06 -19.62
N MET A 384 0.14 -0.85 -19.45
CA MET A 384 0.36 0.09 -20.53
C MET A 384 1.34 -0.46 -21.59
N GLN A 385 2.43 -1.07 -21.16
CA GLN A 385 3.43 -1.65 -22.06
C GLN A 385 2.81 -2.74 -22.94
N ILE A 386 1.97 -3.60 -22.37
CA ILE A 386 1.21 -4.61 -23.13
C ILE A 386 0.24 -3.97 -24.14
N MET A 387 -0.43 -2.87 -23.77
CA MET A 387 -1.30 -2.12 -24.68
C MET A 387 -0.53 -1.57 -25.88
N VAL A 388 0.70 -1.08 -25.67
CA VAL A 388 1.58 -0.62 -26.76
C VAL A 388 2.00 -1.78 -27.67
N ILE A 389 2.41 -2.92 -27.10
CA ILE A 389 2.80 -4.12 -27.84
C ILE A 389 1.63 -4.65 -28.68
N GLU A 390 0.44 -4.77 -28.10
CA GLU A 390 -0.76 -5.21 -28.80
C GLU A 390 -1.09 -4.30 -29.97
N TYR A 391 -1.07 -2.99 -29.73
CA TYR A 391 -1.36 -2.00 -30.77
C TYR A 391 -0.33 -2.05 -31.92
N ALA A 392 0.93 -2.19 -31.60
CA ALA A 392 2.00 -2.34 -32.57
C ALA A 392 1.82 -3.61 -33.42
N ARG A 393 1.49 -4.76 -32.81
CA ARG A 393 1.29 -6.02 -33.50
C ARG A 393 0.05 -6.00 -34.41
N HIS A 394 -1.09 -5.60 -33.91
CA HIS A 394 -2.38 -5.81 -34.58
C HIS A 394 -2.91 -4.59 -35.34
N VAL A 395 -2.43 -3.38 -35.03
CA VAL A 395 -2.87 -2.15 -35.71
C VAL A 395 -1.77 -1.58 -36.58
N ALA A 396 -0.52 -1.63 -36.14
CA ALA A 396 0.62 -1.15 -36.94
C ALA A 396 1.29 -2.25 -37.80
N ASN A 397 0.81 -3.50 -37.74
CA ASN A 397 1.29 -4.68 -38.49
C ASN A 397 2.77 -5.01 -38.24
N MET A 398 3.23 -4.84 -36.99
CA MET A 398 4.56 -5.26 -36.54
C MET A 398 4.44 -6.56 -35.74
N GLU A 399 4.30 -7.69 -36.40
CA GLU A 399 3.98 -8.99 -35.79
C GLU A 399 4.95 -9.42 -34.68
N ASP A 400 6.23 -9.03 -34.77
CA ASP A 400 7.28 -9.32 -33.81
C ASP A 400 7.48 -8.22 -32.77
N ALA A 401 6.61 -7.20 -32.71
CA ALA A 401 6.72 -6.14 -31.73
C ALA A 401 6.68 -6.70 -30.30
N ASN A 402 7.64 -6.28 -29.48
CA ASN A 402 7.80 -6.80 -28.12
C ASN A 402 8.47 -5.77 -27.20
N SER A 403 8.66 -6.16 -25.94
CA SER A 403 9.53 -5.49 -24.99
C SER A 403 10.93 -6.11 -25.01
N GLY A 404 11.96 -5.28 -24.86
CA GLY A 404 13.32 -5.74 -24.63
C GLY A 404 13.46 -6.59 -23.34
N GLU A 405 12.51 -6.49 -22.41
CA GLU A 405 12.44 -7.34 -21.21
C GLU A 405 12.05 -8.78 -21.54
N PHE A 406 11.12 -8.97 -22.50
CA PHE A 406 10.53 -10.29 -22.78
C PHE A 406 11.25 -10.99 -23.93
N ASP A 407 11.69 -10.20 -24.92
CA ASP A 407 12.42 -10.69 -26.10
C ASP A 407 13.55 -9.70 -26.47
N PRO A 408 14.75 -9.90 -25.91
CA PRO A 408 15.91 -9.04 -26.19
C PRO A 408 16.36 -9.05 -27.65
N ILE A 409 15.95 -10.04 -28.45
CA ILE A 409 16.34 -10.17 -29.87
C ILE A 409 15.26 -9.70 -30.85
N SER A 410 14.08 -9.30 -30.39
CA SER A 410 13.02 -8.73 -31.24
C SER A 410 13.55 -7.55 -32.06
N LYS A 411 13.12 -7.46 -33.32
CA LYS A 411 13.48 -6.35 -34.21
C LYS A 411 12.74 -5.07 -33.84
N HIS A 412 11.49 -5.21 -33.37
CA HIS A 412 10.64 -4.08 -33.03
C HIS A 412 10.43 -4.02 -31.50
N LYS A 413 11.44 -3.53 -30.80
CA LYS A 413 11.34 -3.28 -29.36
C LYS A 413 10.57 -1.99 -29.11
N VAL A 414 9.25 -2.07 -29.13
CA VAL A 414 8.37 -0.90 -28.90
C VAL A 414 8.37 -0.46 -27.45
N ILE A 415 8.82 -1.35 -26.55
CA ILE A 415 9.15 -1.10 -25.16
C ILE A 415 10.62 -1.49 -24.97
N ASP A 416 11.43 -0.61 -24.40
CA ASP A 416 12.86 -0.87 -24.21
C ASP A 416 13.37 -0.20 -22.91
N TYR A 417 14.64 -0.38 -22.62
CA TYR A 417 15.28 0.21 -21.44
C TYR A 417 15.11 1.74 -21.40
N MET A 418 14.79 2.24 -20.24
CA MET A 418 14.92 3.65 -19.94
C MET A 418 16.40 4.09 -20.07
N PRO A 419 16.71 5.32 -20.53
CA PRO A 419 18.07 5.81 -20.58
C PRO A 419 18.82 5.64 -19.26
N GLY A 420 20.00 5.03 -19.28
CA GLY A 420 20.82 4.74 -18.11
C GLY A 420 20.48 3.42 -17.39
N GLN A 421 19.53 2.64 -17.87
CA GLN A 421 19.23 1.29 -17.39
C GLN A 421 19.88 0.24 -18.30
N TYR A 422 20.36 -0.86 -17.73
CA TYR A 422 20.94 -2.01 -18.45
C TYR A 422 21.02 -3.24 -17.53
N ASP A 423 21.27 -4.42 -18.10
CA ASP A 423 21.17 -5.70 -17.39
C ASP A 423 22.17 -5.88 -16.23
N GLU A 424 23.34 -5.24 -16.29
CA GLU A 424 24.43 -5.38 -15.31
C GLU A 424 24.23 -4.55 -14.04
N ILE A 425 23.16 -3.73 -13.96
CA ILE A 425 22.85 -2.93 -12.78
C ILE A 425 22.31 -3.82 -11.66
N ASN A 426 22.66 -3.51 -10.42
CA ASN A 426 22.00 -4.09 -9.24
C ASN A 426 20.49 -3.93 -9.34
N LYS A 427 19.73 -5.01 -9.13
CA LYS A 427 18.27 -4.99 -9.34
C LYS A 427 17.51 -4.23 -8.26
N GLY A 428 18.01 -4.17 -7.03
CA GLY A 428 17.37 -3.45 -5.93
C GLY A 428 17.66 -1.94 -5.97
N GLY A 429 16.63 -1.11 -5.83
CA GLY A 429 16.72 0.34 -5.71
C GLY A 429 17.23 1.10 -6.96
N THR A 430 17.25 0.47 -8.13
CA THR A 430 17.77 1.07 -9.37
C THR A 430 16.70 1.38 -10.42
N LEU A 431 15.44 1.11 -10.12
CA LEU A 431 14.29 1.46 -10.97
C LEU A 431 14.06 2.98 -10.95
N ARG A 432 13.24 3.47 -11.89
CA ARG A 432 12.64 4.80 -11.76
C ARG A 432 11.59 4.73 -10.65
N LEU A 433 11.90 5.30 -9.49
CA LEU A 433 11.13 5.17 -8.25
C LEU A 433 10.66 6.54 -7.74
N GLY A 434 9.42 6.59 -7.27
CA GLY A 434 8.84 7.78 -6.64
C GLY A 434 8.08 8.68 -7.61
N SER A 435 7.81 9.88 -7.15
CA SER A 435 6.94 10.84 -7.84
C SER A 435 7.67 11.61 -8.92
N TYR A 436 7.10 11.61 -10.13
CA TYR A 436 7.62 12.38 -11.27
C TYR A 436 6.49 13.15 -11.96
N PRO A 437 6.83 14.31 -12.57
CA PRO A 437 5.86 15.13 -13.25
C PRO A 437 5.48 14.54 -14.61
N CYS A 438 4.19 14.70 -14.98
CA CYS A 438 3.64 14.35 -16.28
C CYS A 438 2.78 15.50 -16.79
N LEU A 439 3.06 15.97 -18.02
CA LEU A 439 2.24 16.93 -18.75
C LEU A 439 1.11 16.21 -19.48
N ILE A 440 -0.11 16.61 -19.24
CA ILE A 440 -1.31 16.04 -19.86
C ILE A 440 -1.67 16.80 -21.12
N LYS A 441 -1.94 16.06 -22.19
CA LYS A 441 -2.42 16.62 -23.47
C LYS A 441 -3.89 17.00 -23.37
N LYS A 442 -4.25 18.15 -23.97
CA LYS A 442 -5.64 18.62 -24.05
C LYS A 442 -6.50 17.71 -24.92
N ASP A 443 -7.82 17.73 -24.65
CA ASP A 443 -8.84 16.95 -25.36
C ASP A 443 -8.66 15.42 -25.25
N THR A 444 -8.07 14.97 -24.12
CA THR A 444 -7.81 13.55 -23.82
C THR A 444 -8.68 13.05 -22.66
N MET A 445 -8.77 11.73 -22.50
CA MET A 445 -9.41 11.12 -21.33
C MET A 445 -8.63 11.45 -20.05
N MET A 446 -7.30 11.50 -20.14
CA MET A 446 -6.44 11.94 -19.05
C MET A 446 -6.83 13.34 -18.55
N GLU A 447 -6.99 14.32 -19.46
CA GLU A 447 -7.41 15.67 -19.09
C GLU A 447 -8.81 15.69 -18.44
N LYS A 448 -9.76 14.94 -19.00
CA LYS A 448 -11.13 14.83 -18.46
C LYS A 448 -11.13 14.28 -17.02
N CYS A 449 -10.26 13.33 -16.72
CA CYS A 449 -10.13 12.74 -15.39
C CYS A 449 -9.45 13.69 -14.39
N TYR A 450 -8.27 14.21 -14.72
CA TYR A 450 -7.46 14.99 -13.79
C TYR A 450 -7.88 16.47 -13.70
N LYS A 451 -8.38 17.04 -14.79
CA LYS A 451 -8.71 18.48 -14.92
C LYS A 451 -7.50 19.37 -14.56
N LYS A 452 -6.31 18.93 -14.89
CA LYS A 452 -5.02 19.58 -14.64
C LYS A 452 -4.10 19.36 -15.82
N GLU A 453 -3.24 20.33 -16.11
CA GLU A 453 -2.23 20.24 -17.17
C GLU A 453 -0.97 19.50 -16.72
N LEU A 454 -0.57 19.67 -15.45
CA LEU A 454 0.59 19.03 -14.85
C LEU A 454 0.16 18.22 -13.63
N ILE A 455 0.59 16.98 -13.58
CA ILE A 455 0.39 16.06 -12.47
C ILE A 455 1.71 15.47 -12.00
N ASN A 456 1.72 14.93 -10.78
CA ASN A 456 2.84 14.16 -10.25
C ASN A 456 2.33 12.79 -9.81
N GLU A 457 2.95 11.72 -10.35
CA GLU A 457 2.55 10.34 -10.07
C GLU A 457 3.74 9.48 -9.73
N ARG A 458 3.52 8.40 -8.95
CA ARG A 458 4.60 7.50 -8.50
C ARG A 458 4.91 6.44 -9.53
N HIS A 459 6.19 6.19 -9.74
CA HIS A 459 6.73 5.24 -10.69
C HIS A 459 7.46 4.08 -10.00
N ARG A 460 7.47 2.92 -10.67
CA ARG A 460 8.25 1.74 -10.31
C ARG A 460 8.50 0.90 -11.56
N HIS A 461 9.43 1.33 -12.43
CA HIS A 461 9.73 0.61 -13.68
C HIS A 461 11.16 0.85 -14.16
N ARG A 462 11.62 -0.03 -15.05
CA ARG A 462 12.91 0.01 -15.72
C ARG A 462 12.77 0.18 -17.23
N TYR A 463 11.72 -0.38 -17.80
CA TYR A 463 11.38 -0.32 -19.21
C TYR A 463 10.29 0.70 -19.47
N GLU A 464 10.28 1.26 -20.67
CA GLU A 464 9.34 2.30 -21.07
C GLU A 464 9.05 2.28 -22.58
N PHE A 465 8.13 3.11 -23.01
CA PHE A 465 7.80 3.32 -24.41
C PHE A 465 9.04 3.78 -25.21
N ASN A 466 9.38 3.06 -26.29
CA ASN A 466 10.51 3.40 -27.14
C ASN A 466 10.15 4.55 -28.09
N ASN A 467 10.86 5.66 -27.97
CA ASN A 467 10.61 6.89 -28.72
C ASN A 467 10.74 6.75 -30.24
N ASP A 468 11.48 5.78 -30.75
CA ASP A 468 11.63 5.52 -32.19
C ASP A 468 10.29 5.16 -32.86
N TYR A 469 9.32 4.69 -32.07
CA TYR A 469 8.00 4.30 -32.55
C TYR A 469 6.91 5.35 -32.32
N ARG A 470 7.21 6.51 -31.72
CA ARG A 470 6.21 7.55 -31.42
C ARG A 470 5.40 7.98 -32.63
N GLU A 471 6.08 8.42 -33.68
CA GLU A 471 5.41 8.95 -34.86
C GLU A 471 4.66 7.87 -35.61
N LEU A 472 5.21 6.67 -35.70
CA LEU A 472 4.55 5.55 -36.38
C LEU A 472 3.23 5.20 -35.69
N LEU A 473 3.25 5.02 -34.37
CA LEU A 473 2.04 4.63 -33.61
C LEU A 473 1.02 5.78 -33.52
N LYS A 474 1.45 7.03 -33.42
CA LYS A 474 0.58 8.22 -33.53
C LYS A 474 -0.15 8.29 -34.86
N ASN A 475 0.55 8.04 -35.95
CA ASN A 475 -0.04 8.03 -37.30
C ASN A 475 -1.06 6.89 -37.48
N LYS A 476 -0.99 5.84 -36.67
CA LYS A 476 -1.98 4.77 -36.64
C LYS A 476 -3.15 5.06 -35.69
N GLY A 477 -3.13 6.19 -34.96
CA GLY A 477 -4.23 6.63 -34.10
C GLY A 477 -4.01 6.47 -32.60
N LEU A 478 -2.84 6.00 -32.15
CA LEU A 478 -2.50 5.97 -30.74
C LEU A 478 -2.25 7.39 -30.23
N VAL A 479 -2.94 7.79 -29.17
CA VAL A 479 -2.76 9.10 -28.55
C VAL A 479 -1.77 8.99 -27.39
N LEU A 480 -0.68 9.77 -27.45
CA LEU A 480 0.23 9.95 -26.32
C LEU A 480 -0.35 11.06 -25.45
N SER A 481 -1.09 10.68 -24.43
CA SER A 481 -1.91 11.60 -23.63
C SER A 481 -1.18 12.22 -22.45
N GLY A 482 -0.03 11.67 -22.05
CA GLY A 482 0.86 12.18 -21.02
C GLY A 482 2.33 11.98 -21.41
N ILE A 483 3.13 13.02 -21.18
CA ILE A 483 4.57 13.03 -21.45
C ILE A 483 5.34 13.68 -20.31
N SER A 484 6.61 13.31 -20.15
CA SER A 484 7.49 14.02 -19.21
C SER A 484 7.73 15.47 -19.67
N PRO A 485 7.96 16.43 -18.77
CA PRO A 485 8.15 17.84 -19.12
C PRO A 485 9.31 18.11 -20.09
N ASP A 486 10.31 17.24 -20.13
CA ASP A 486 11.44 17.30 -21.07
C ASP A 486 11.18 16.57 -22.41
N ASP A 487 9.95 16.10 -22.62
CA ASP A 487 9.49 15.35 -23.80
C ASP A 487 10.25 14.05 -24.09
N LYS A 488 10.95 13.48 -23.11
CA LYS A 488 11.73 12.26 -23.32
C LYS A 488 10.94 10.98 -23.08
N LEU A 489 9.95 11.01 -22.20
CA LEU A 489 9.24 9.84 -21.74
C LEU A 489 7.75 9.93 -22.05
N VAL A 490 7.16 8.82 -22.54
CA VAL A 490 5.72 8.67 -22.72
C VAL A 490 5.15 8.08 -21.43
N GLU A 491 4.37 8.88 -20.71
CA GLU A 491 3.82 8.52 -19.40
C GLU A 491 2.41 7.92 -19.48
N SER A 492 1.67 8.23 -20.56
CA SER A 492 0.34 7.65 -20.78
C SER A 492 -0.05 7.61 -22.26
N ILE A 493 -0.87 6.62 -22.58
CA ILE A 493 -1.45 6.40 -23.91
C ILE A 493 -2.95 6.22 -23.80
N GLU A 494 -3.69 6.56 -24.89
CA GLU A 494 -5.12 6.31 -24.95
C GLU A 494 -5.61 6.14 -26.40
N LEU A 495 -6.81 5.60 -26.56
CA LEU A 495 -7.54 5.59 -27.82
C LEU A 495 -8.78 6.47 -27.73
N THR A 496 -8.98 7.32 -28.74
CA THR A 496 -10.19 8.14 -28.86
C THR A 496 -11.40 7.27 -29.25
N ASN A 497 -12.61 7.74 -28.93
CA ASN A 497 -13.87 7.04 -29.25
C ASN A 497 -14.08 5.68 -28.55
N TYR A 498 -13.40 5.49 -27.41
CA TYR A 498 -13.62 4.39 -26.50
C TYR A 498 -14.26 4.91 -25.20
N PRO A 499 -15.08 4.09 -24.52
CA PRO A 499 -15.64 4.48 -23.22
C PRO A 499 -14.57 4.84 -22.20
N PHE A 500 -13.51 4.04 -22.13
CA PHE A 500 -12.27 4.27 -21.42
C PHE A 500 -11.22 3.28 -21.94
N TYR A 501 -10.16 3.77 -22.53
CA TYR A 501 -9.02 2.96 -22.98
C TYR A 501 -7.76 3.76 -22.68
N VAL A 502 -7.21 3.58 -21.48
CA VAL A 502 -6.08 4.36 -20.97
C VAL A 502 -5.01 3.44 -20.42
N GLY A 503 -3.77 3.66 -20.83
CA GLY A 503 -2.58 3.04 -20.26
C GLY A 503 -1.69 4.11 -19.62
N VAL A 504 -1.15 3.83 -18.42
CA VAL A 504 -0.23 4.72 -17.71
C VAL A 504 1.02 3.97 -17.27
N GLN A 505 2.18 4.61 -17.39
CA GLN A 505 3.46 4.01 -16.97
C GLN A 505 3.65 4.08 -15.45
N PHE A 506 3.05 5.04 -14.81
CA PHE A 506 3.06 5.23 -13.36
C PHE A 506 2.02 4.36 -12.64
N HIS A 507 2.01 4.40 -11.31
CA HIS A 507 1.16 3.61 -10.43
C HIS A 507 0.15 4.51 -9.69
N PRO A 508 -1.00 4.84 -10.30
CA PRO A 508 -2.00 5.73 -9.71
C PRO A 508 -2.68 5.13 -8.47
N GLU A 509 -2.66 3.81 -8.33
CA GLU A 509 -3.23 3.10 -7.18
C GLU A 509 -2.63 3.54 -5.85
N PHE A 510 -1.35 3.94 -5.81
CA PHE A 510 -0.70 4.38 -4.59
C PHE A 510 -1.21 5.73 -4.07
N LYS A 511 -1.87 6.52 -4.91
CA LYS A 511 -2.40 7.84 -4.52
C LYS A 511 -3.91 7.86 -4.30
N SER A 512 -4.58 6.70 -4.40
CA SER A 512 -6.01 6.60 -4.11
C SER A 512 -6.28 6.53 -2.60
N ARG A 513 -7.31 7.25 -2.16
CA ARG A 513 -7.78 7.27 -0.77
C ARG A 513 -9.28 6.97 -0.72
N PRO A 514 -9.81 6.38 0.36
CA PRO A 514 -11.22 6.02 0.43
C PRO A 514 -12.15 7.24 0.38
N ASN A 515 -11.73 8.37 0.95
CA ASN A 515 -12.44 9.64 0.91
C ASN A 515 -12.05 10.53 -0.29
N LYS A 516 -10.97 10.18 -1.01
CA LYS A 516 -10.47 10.90 -2.18
C LYS A 516 -9.98 9.93 -3.24
N PRO A 517 -10.90 9.22 -3.93
CA PRO A 517 -10.53 8.25 -4.97
C PRO A 517 -9.71 8.89 -6.09
N HIS A 518 -8.74 8.13 -6.62
CA HIS A 518 -7.88 8.62 -7.67
C HIS A 518 -8.66 8.90 -8.98
N PRO A 519 -8.41 10.01 -9.70
CA PRO A 519 -9.19 10.43 -10.87
C PRO A 519 -9.27 9.39 -11.99
N LEU A 520 -8.20 8.65 -12.28
CA LEU A 520 -8.21 7.62 -13.31
C LEU A 520 -9.07 6.40 -12.92
N PHE A 521 -9.05 6.00 -11.66
CA PHE A 521 -9.94 4.95 -11.17
C PHE A 521 -11.40 5.41 -11.19
N LEU A 522 -11.68 6.67 -10.88
CA LEU A 522 -13.01 7.25 -11.07
C LEU A 522 -13.46 7.19 -12.52
N GLY A 523 -12.60 7.61 -13.48
CA GLY A 523 -12.91 7.55 -14.92
C GLY A 523 -13.16 6.13 -15.41
N PHE A 524 -12.30 5.19 -15.02
CA PHE A 524 -12.42 3.77 -15.38
C PHE A 524 -13.71 3.13 -14.82
N ILE A 525 -13.97 3.32 -13.53
CA ILE A 525 -15.17 2.76 -12.88
C ILE A 525 -16.43 3.44 -13.39
N ASN A 526 -16.43 4.74 -13.70
CA ASN A 526 -17.56 5.39 -14.34
C ASN A 526 -17.94 4.71 -15.67
N ALA A 527 -16.98 4.51 -16.55
CA ALA A 527 -17.21 3.84 -17.84
C ALA A 527 -17.70 2.40 -17.66
N SER A 528 -17.12 1.66 -16.72
CA SER A 528 -17.51 0.29 -16.39
C SER A 528 -18.90 0.24 -15.77
N PHE A 529 -19.25 1.16 -14.88
CA PHE A 529 -20.55 1.25 -14.24
C PHE A 529 -21.66 1.60 -15.22
N ILE A 530 -21.42 2.53 -16.16
CA ILE A 530 -22.38 2.83 -17.24
C ILE A 530 -22.66 1.55 -18.06
N ARG A 531 -21.62 0.75 -18.36
CA ARG A 531 -21.79 -0.54 -19.04
C ARG A 531 -22.56 -1.55 -18.19
N ALA A 532 -22.33 -1.60 -16.87
CA ALA A 532 -23.07 -2.43 -15.94
C ALA A 532 -24.55 -2.06 -15.92
N LEU A 533 -24.88 -0.76 -15.86
CA LEU A 533 -26.26 -0.27 -15.85
C LEU A 533 -27.06 -0.68 -17.11
N ALA A 534 -26.41 -0.90 -18.25
CA ALA A 534 -27.07 -1.37 -19.47
C ALA A 534 -27.60 -2.81 -19.36
N ARG A 535 -27.27 -3.54 -18.28
CA ARG A 535 -27.79 -4.89 -17.98
C ARG A 535 -29.01 -4.89 -17.04
N TYR A 536 -29.24 -3.76 -16.36
CA TYR A 536 -30.41 -3.55 -15.51
C TYR A 536 -31.54 -2.83 -16.29
#